data_cd6d381457b5fb91caaaa2909ab34b21
#
_entry.id   cd6d381457b5fb91caaaa2909ab34b21
#
_cell.length_a   1.000
_cell.length_b   1.000
_cell.length_c   1.000
_cell.angle_alpha   90.00
_cell.angle_beta   90.00
_cell.angle_gamma   90.00
#
_symmetry.space_group_name_H-M   'P 1'
#
loop_
_entity.id
_entity.type
_entity.pdbx_description
1 polymer ?
#
loop_
_entity_poly.entity_id
_entity_poly.type
_entity_poly.pdbx_seq_one_letter_code
_entity_poly.pdbx_strand_id
1 'polypeptide(L)'
;SYIEHTPEAVAIAKTIPGFQAVAVRYTGSARVESNYRTTIRPDELRDGAGGSLLGIDPENEQAFSGIDKFIVEGSFIEPGDSDSVVLGKNLLYKYTPIEAPGFQTLKDVSIGSRIKITIGDVQKEYYVKGIIASKVDTFDSSVVMLDSEARKLIGRSDYNANQIAIQLAPGTDPVLTKAMLINSGVGEYGRVQTHDEALPKFLKDIQATFGILGNAISSIGLVVAAITIFIVIFVNAITRRRYIGILKGIGIAPRAIAISYMVQSIFYALAGSIIGAVVVFALLKPLFVAHPIDFPFSDGILVATVGGTFVRMVILLLATIVAGYIPARIVIKQNTLSAILGR
;
A
#
# COMPACT_ATOMS: atom_id res chain seq x y z
N SER A 1 19.39 -3.54 17.51
CA SER A 1 19.83 -4.94 17.30
C SER A 1 20.53 -5.05 15.98
N TYR A 2 21.47 -5.98 15.89
CA TYR A 2 22.29 -6.23 14.71
C TYR A 2 22.11 -7.68 14.31
N ILE A 3 22.31 -7.95 13.02
CA ILE A 3 22.30 -9.30 12.45
C ILE A 3 23.75 -9.79 12.48
N GLU A 4 24.03 -10.77 13.31
CA GLU A 4 25.33 -11.39 13.36
C GLU A 4 25.60 -12.15 12.06
N HIS A 5 26.86 -12.25 11.66
CA HIS A 5 27.23 -12.95 10.43
C HIS A 5 26.47 -12.49 9.17
N THR A 6 26.25 -11.16 9.02
CA THR A 6 25.55 -10.59 7.86
C THR A 6 26.07 -11.10 6.50
N PRO A 7 27.39 -11.20 6.23
CA PRO A 7 27.88 -11.73 4.97
C PRO A 7 27.43 -13.16 4.67
N GLU A 8 27.41 -14.02 5.68
CA GLU A 8 26.95 -15.41 5.57
C GLU A 8 25.43 -15.46 5.33
N ALA A 9 24.66 -14.64 6.08
CA ALA A 9 23.22 -14.55 5.87
C ALA A 9 22.87 -14.08 4.45
N VAL A 10 23.60 -13.11 3.91
CA VAL A 10 23.46 -12.65 2.52
C VAL A 10 23.84 -13.73 1.52
N ALA A 11 24.92 -14.48 1.78
CA ALA A 11 25.34 -15.59 0.93
C ALA A 11 24.25 -16.68 0.87
N ILE A 12 23.68 -17.06 2.01
CA ILE A 12 22.55 -18.02 2.07
C ILE A 12 21.33 -17.45 1.32
N ALA A 13 20.97 -16.17 1.53
CA ALA A 13 19.83 -15.57 0.86
C ALA A 13 19.93 -15.62 -0.67
N LYS A 14 21.13 -15.45 -1.22
CA LYS A 14 21.38 -15.51 -2.68
C LYS A 14 21.18 -16.90 -3.27
N THR A 15 21.20 -17.97 -2.46
CA THR A 15 20.99 -19.36 -2.94
C THR A 15 19.51 -19.75 -2.98
N ILE A 16 18.61 -18.94 -2.46
CA ILE A 16 17.18 -19.26 -2.37
C ILE A 16 16.50 -19.12 -3.73
N PRO A 17 15.62 -20.06 -4.11
CA PRO A 17 14.83 -19.94 -5.32
C PRO A 17 13.99 -18.65 -5.35
N GLY A 18 14.05 -17.94 -6.49
CA GLY A 18 13.32 -16.68 -6.64
C GLY A 18 14.01 -15.45 -6.06
N PHE A 19 15.26 -15.55 -5.63
CA PHE A 19 16.06 -14.38 -5.26
C PHE A 19 16.26 -13.44 -6.45
N GLN A 20 16.08 -12.14 -6.24
CA GLN A 20 16.34 -11.09 -7.24
C GLN A 20 17.41 -10.11 -6.80
N ALA A 21 17.23 -9.46 -5.64
CA ALA A 21 18.12 -8.45 -5.13
C ALA A 21 18.18 -8.49 -3.60
N VAL A 22 19.25 -7.93 -3.04
CA VAL A 22 19.45 -7.78 -1.61
C VAL A 22 19.97 -6.39 -1.30
N ALA A 23 19.43 -5.76 -0.29
CA ALA A 23 19.95 -4.52 0.28
C ALA A 23 20.35 -4.76 1.74
N VAL A 24 21.56 -4.32 2.09
CA VAL A 24 22.11 -4.38 3.44
C VAL A 24 22.15 -2.96 3.99
N ARG A 25 21.54 -2.74 5.15
CA ARG A 25 21.38 -1.40 5.71
C ARG A 25 21.93 -1.29 7.10
N TYR A 26 22.70 -0.23 7.32
CA TYR A 26 23.24 0.16 8.62
C TYR A 26 22.48 1.37 9.13
N THR A 27 21.89 1.29 10.31
CA THR A 27 21.05 2.36 10.85
C THR A 27 21.57 2.85 12.19
N GLY A 28 21.39 4.13 12.44
CA GLY A 28 21.72 4.78 13.70
C GLY A 28 20.87 6.03 13.88
N SER A 29 20.95 6.66 15.05
CA SER A 29 20.37 7.99 15.27
C SER A 29 21.41 9.04 14.98
N ALA A 30 21.06 10.06 14.21
CA ALA A 30 21.96 11.13 13.84
C ALA A 30 21.33 12.50 14.17
N ARG A 31 22.17 13.44 14.57
CA ARG A 31 21.84 14.86 14.64
C ARG A 31 22.57 15.59 13.52
N VAL A 32 21.84 16.38 12.76
CA VAL A 32 22.38 17.18 11.66
C VAL A 32 22.32 18.65 12.02
N GLU A 33 23.40 19.40 11.76
CA GLU A 33 23.48 20.84 12.00
C GLU A 33 24.00 21.52 10.73
N SER A 34 23.35 22.62 10.28
CA SER A 34 23.75 23.34 9.07
C SER A 34 24.58 24.59 9.33
N ASN A 35 24.23 25.37 10.34
CA ASN A 35 24.85 26.68 10.62
C ASN A 35 25.96 26.65 11.68
N TYR A 36 26.57 25.48 11.92
CA TYR A 36 27.56 25.24 12.97
C TYR A 36 28.87 26.07 12.84
N ARG A 37 29.14 26.63 11.64
CA ARG A 37 30.35 27.45 11.38
C ARG A 37 30.12 28.93 11.58
N THR A 38 28.92 29.43 11.57
CA THR A 38 28.62 30.81 11.91
C THR A 38 28.80 30.99 13.40
N THR A 39 29.44 32.06 13.80
CA THR A 39 29.64 32.35 15.22
C THR A 39 28.28 32.58 15.85
N ILE A 40 27.81 31.56 16.54
CA ILE A 40 26.52 31.57 17.18
C ILE A 40 26.69 32.17 18.56
N ARG A 41 25.91 33.18 18.86
CA ARG A 41 25.78 33.67 20.20
C ARG A 41 25.21 32.57 21.09
N PRO A 42 25.52 32.53 22.41
CA PRO A 42 24.99 31.48 23.29
C PRO A 42 23.48 31.36 23.34
N ASP A 43 22.77 32.41 22.92
CA ASP A 43 21.31 32.55 22.86
C ASP A 43 20.70 32.24 21.48
N GLU A 44 21.51 32.06 20.44
CA GLU A 44 21.01 31.65 19.10
C GLU A 44 20.69 30.17 19.05
N LEU A 45 19.48 29.85 18.56
CA LEU A 45 19.07 28.47 18.29
C LEU A 45 19.90 27.92 17.13
N ARG A 46 20.52 26.79 17.34
CA ARG A 46 21.23 26.07 16.28
C ARG A 46 20.21 25.52 15.27
N ASP A 47 20.50 25.73 13.98
CA ASP A 47 19.73 25.09 12.91
C ASP A 47 20.12 23.62 12.83
N GLY A 48 19.30 22.77 13.41
CA GLY A 48 19.58 21.36 13.54
C GLY A 48 18.32 20.50 13.48
N ALA A 49 18.47 19.31 12.94
CA ALA A 49 17.41 18.30 12.86
C ALA A 49 17.90 16.98 13.47
N GLY A 50 17.00 16.29 14.17
CA GLY A 50 17.18 14.90 14.54
C GLY A 50 16.66 14.00 13.46
N GLY A 51 17.41 12.96 13.06
CA GLY A 51 17.01 11.99 12.07
C GLY A 51 17.69 10.65 12.27
N SER A 52 17.39 9.72 11.38
CA SER A 52 18.09 8.46 11.31
C SER A 52 19.31 8.56 10.38
N LEU A 53 20.37 7.84 10.71
CA LEU A 53 21.42 7.53 9.76
C LEU A 53 21.02 6.29 8.98
N LEU A 54 21.23 6.30 7.67
CA LEU A 54 21.04 5.15 6.81
C LEU A 54 22.27 4.93 5.93
N GLY A 55 23.08 3.93 6.29
CA GLY A 55 24.22 3.50 5.50
C GLY A 55 23.81 2.40 4.52
N ILE A 56 24.07 2.60 3.23
CA ILE A 56 23.70 1.71 2.15
C ILE A 56 24.83 1.52 1.14
N ASP A 57 24.80 0.41 0.45
CA ASP A 57 25.52 0.24 -0.80
C ASP A 57 24.63 0.78 -1.94
N PRO A 58 25.05 1.84 -2.67
CA PRO A 58 24.20 2.49 -3.67
C PRO A 58 23.73 1.56 -4.80
N GLU A 59 24.60 0.69 -5.29
CA GLU A 59 24.28 -0.21 -6.41
C GLU A 59 23.25 -1.27 -6.00
N ASN A 60 23.47 -1.90 -4.84
CA ASN A 60 22.55 -2.90 -4.32
C ASN A 60 21.22 -2.29 -3.91
N GLU A 61 21.22 -1.08 -3.33
CA GLU A 61 19.99 -0.39 -2.94
C GLU A 61 19.18 0.06 -4.15
N GLN A 62 19.83 0.58 -5.20
CA GLN A 62 19.16 0.91 -6.47
C GLN A 62 18.51 -0.33 -7.11
N ALA A 63 19.24 -1.44 -7.16
CA ALA A 63 18.71 -2.69 -7.69
C ALA A 63 17.53 -3.24 -6.89
N PHE A 64 17.55 -3.05 -5.56
CA PHE A 64 16.52 -3.52 -4.65
C PHE A 64 15.27 -2.64 -4.65
N SER A 65 15.42 -1.31 -4.45
CA SER A 65 14.31 -0.40 -4.17
C SER A 65 14.02 0.60 -5.29
N GLY A 66 15.00 0.84 -6.19
CA GLY A 66 14.90 1.91 -7.19
C GLY A 66 14.79 3.30 -6.57
N ILE A 67 15.38 3.49 -5.39
CA ILE A 67 15.25 4.69 -4.56
C ILE A 67 15.85 5.95 -5.20
N ASP A 68 16.81 5.78 -6.10
CA ASP A 68 17.43 6.83 -6.90
C ASP A 68 16.40 7.63 -7.73
N LYS A 69 15.28 7.02 -8.11
CA LYS A 69 14.18 7.65 -8.87
C LYS A 69 13.39 8.67 -8.05
N PHE A 70 13.56 8.69 -6.74
CA PHE A 70 12.86 9.57 -5.82
C PHE A 70 13.72 10.77 -5.39
N ILE A 71 14.84 11.01 -6.04
CA ILE A 71 15.63 12.23 -5.86
C ILE A 71 14.85 13.40 -6.47
N VAL A 72 14.59 14.42 -5.65
CA VAL A 72 13.86 15.64 -6.07
C VAL A 72 14.79 16.81 -6.36
N GLU A 73 15.97 16.84 -5.73
CA GLU A 73 17.02 17.83 -5.98
C GLU A 73 18.39 17.16 -5.92
N GLY A 74 19.32 17.59 -6.79
CA GLY A 74 20.67 17.06 -6.87
C GLY A 74 20.76 15.67 -7.50
N SER A 75 21.61 14.81 -6.95
CA SER A 75 21.83 13.44 -7.41
C SER A 75 21.95 12.45 -6.25
N PHE A 76 21.77 11.18 -6.55
CA PHE A 76 21.95 10.11 -5.56
C PHE A 76 23.44 9.89 -5.27
N ILE A 77 23.76 9.23 -4.17
CA ILE A 77 25.11 8.84 -3.81
C ILE A 77 25.65 7.78 -4.77
N GLU A 78 26.94 7.84 -5.06
CA GLU A 78 27.67 6.90 -5.92
C GLU A 78 28.75 6.17 -5.12
N PRO A 79 29.21 5.00 -5.58
CA PRO A 79 30.35 4.35 -4.98
C PRO A 79 31.56 5.31 -4.97
N GLY A 80 32.11 5.60 -3.78
CA GLY A 80 33.22 6.55 -3.61
C GLY A 80 32.86 7.90 -2.98
N ASP A 81 31.59 8.23 -2.84
CA ASP A 81 31.13 9.48 -2.19
C ASP A 81 31.30 9.47 -0.67
N SER A 82 32.52 9.43 -0.20
CA SER A 82 32.83 9.30 1.24
C SER A 82 32.60 10.57 2.08
N ASP A 83 32.36 11.69 1.43
CA ASP A 83 32.14 13.01 2.04
C ASP A 83 30.79 13.64 1.68
N SER A 84 29.94 12.88 0.99
CA SER A 84 28.65 13.36 0.51
C SER A 84 27.50 12.53 1.08
N VAL A 85 26.34 13.18 1.23
CA VAL A 85 25.13 12.55 1.76
C VAL A 85 23.89 13.00 0.98
N VAL A 86 22.85 12.18 1.04
CA VAL A 86 21.50 12.53 0.60
C VAL A 86 20.62 12.72 1.82
N LEU A 87 19.87 13.82 1.86
CA LEU A 87 18.97 14.14 2.95
C LEU A 87 17.52 13.75 2.60
N GLY A 88 16.85 13.13 3.54
CA GLY A 88 15.40 12.91 3.47
C GLY A 88 14.63 14.24 3.61
N LYS A 89 13.55 14.39 2.85
CA LYS A 89 12.73 15.62 2.82
C LYS A 89 12.22 16.05 4.19
N ASN A 90 11.93 15.09 5.08
CA ASN A 90 11.39 15.38 6.42
C ASN A 90 12.40 16.08 7.33
N LEU A 91 13.69 16.07 6.98
CA LEU A 91 14.72 16.80 7.71
C LEU A 91 14.79 18.29 7.32
N LEU A 92 14.09 18.70 6.25
CA LEU A 92 14.19 20.03 5.67
C LEU A 92 12.90 20.83 5.83
N TYR A 93 12.99 22.05 6.35
CA TYR A 93 11.86 22.96 6.52
C TYR A 93 11.12 23.26 5.21
N LYS A 94 11.86 23.34 4.10
CA LYS A 94 11.30 23.55 2.76
C LYS A 94 10.19 22.57 2.38
N TYR A 95 10.31 21.31 2.81
CA TYR A 95 9.35 20.24 2.48
C TYR A 95 8.42 19.90 3.65
N THR A 96 8.87 20.17 4.87
CA THR A 96 8.12 19.86 6.09
C THR A 96 8.15 21.09 7.00
N PRO A 97 7.33 22.13 6.72
CA PRO A 97 7.32 23.39 7.47
C PRO A 97 6.58 23.24 8.81
N ILE A 98 6.94 22.22 9.58
CA ILE A 98 6.36 21.93 10.91
C ILE A 98 7.46 22.10 11.94
N GLU A 99 7.22 22.96 12.92
CA GLU A 99 8.07 23.09 14.09
C GLU A 99 7.24 22.73 15.33
N ALA A 100 7.68 21.72 16.05
CA ALA A 100 7.08 21.31 17.30
C ALA A 100 8.18 21.00 18.32
N PRO A 101 7.89 21.06 19.61
CA PRO A 101 8.85 20.61 20.62
C PRO A 101 9.33 19.18 20.35
N GLY A 102 10.65 19.01 20.13
CA GLY A 102 11.26 17.73 19.79
C GLY A 102 11.28 17.38 18.30
N PHE A 103 10.66 18.18 17.42
CA PHE A 103 10.73 18.04 15.98
C PHE A 103 11.25 19.33 15.37
N GLN A 104 12.50 19.33 14.94
CA GLN A 104 13.17 20.45 14.31
C GLN A 104 13.62 20.06 12.92
N THR A 105 13.54 20.99 11.99
CA THR A 105 13.95 20.81 10.59
C THR A 105 15.00 21.84 10.21
N LEU A 106 15.87 21.49 9.27
CA LEU A 106 16.93 22.36 8.76
C LEU A 106 16.33 23.44 7.84
N LYS A 107 16.67 24.70 8.07
CA LYS A 107 16.14 25.85 7.32
C LYS A 107 17.02 26.25 6.15
N ASP A 108 18.33 26.32 6.37
CA ASP A 108 19.30 26.85 5.44
C ASP A 108 20.16 25.75 4.82
N VAL A 109 19.52 24.76 4.17
CA VAL A 109 20.23 23.69 3.49
C VAL A 109 19.79 23.59 2.06
N SER A 110 20.79 23.60 1.14
CA SER A 110 20.64 23.39 -0.30
C SER A 110 21.70 22.39 -0.80
N ILE A 111 21.60 22.00 -2.06
CA ILE A 111 22.62 21.14 -2.68
C ILE A 111 23.98 21.84 -2.62
N GLY A 112 25.01 21.09 -2.21
CA GLY A 112 26.36 21.58 -1.97
C GLY A 112 26.58 22.23 -0.60
N SER A 113 25.53 22.41 0.21
CA SER A 113 25.69 22.90 1.60
C SER A 113 26.51 21.91 2.40
N ARG A 114 27.35 22.46 3.27
CA ARG A 114 28.12 21.67 4.22
C ARG A 114 27.33 21.55 5.53
N ILE A 115 27.16 20.33 5.99
CA ILE A 115 26.45 20.00 7.20
C ILE A 115 27.36 19.21 8.13
N LYS A 116 27.11 19.31 9.43
CA LYS A 116 27.78 18.51 10.44
C LYS A 116 26.83 17.44 10.95
N ILE A 117 27.26 16.19 10.91
CA ILE A 117 26.53 15.05 11.42
C ILE A 117 27.18 14.59 12.72
N THR A 118 26.37 14.43 13.74
CA THR A 118 26.80 13.96 15.08
C THR A 118 26.09 12.65 15.39
N ILE A 119 26.87 11.63 15.76
CA ILE A 119 26.40 10.32 16.21
C ILE A 119 27.16 9.96 17.49
N GLY A 120 26.46 9.92 18.62
CA GLY A 120 27.13 9.83 19.91
C GLY A 120 28.14 10.96 20.10
N ASP A 121 29.42 10.59 20.30
CA ASP A 121 30.52 11.55 20.45
C ASP A 121 31.27 11.84 19.14
N VAL A 122 30.92 11.14 18.03
CA VAL A 122 31.60 11.31 16.75
C VAL A 122 30.91 12.42 15.96
N GLN A 123 31.71 13.36 15.47
CA GLN A 123 31.25 14.46 14.62
C GLN A 123 32.06 14.49 13.33
N LYS A 124 31.37 14.57 12.18
CA LYS A 124 32.01 14.71 10.87
C LYS A 124 31.19 15.62 9.96
N GLU A 125 31.89 16.33 9.08
CA GLU A 125 31.28 17.21 8.08
C GLU A 125 31.05 16.47 6.77
N TYR A 126 29.93 16.75 6.12
CA TYR A 126 29.55 16.19 4.82
C TYR A 126 28.92 17.26 3.93
N TYR A 127 28.94 17.02 2.64
CA TYR A 127 28.24 17.83 1.63
C TYR A 127 26.90 17.21 1.26
N VAL A 128 25.89 18.03 1.10
CA VAL A 128 24.57 17.58 0.63
C VAL A 128 24.63 17.41 -0.89
N LYS A 129 24.60 16.17 -1.37
CA LYS A 129 24.61 15.83 -2.79
C LYS A 129 23.21 15.76 -3.39
N GLY A 130 22.21 15.37 -2.59
CA GLY A 130 20.83 15.26 -3.06
C GLY A 130 19.80 15.32 -1.94
N ILE A 131 18.55 15.49 -2.35
CA ILE A 131 17.37 15.45 -1.47
C ILE A 131 16.42 14.39 -2.00
N ILE A 132 15.95 13.50 -1.11
CA ILE A 132 15.05 12.40 -1.44
C ILE A 132 13.65 12.63 -0.88
N ALA A 133 12.61 12.29 -1.67
CA ALA A 133 11.20 12.35 -1.30
C ALA A 133 10.47 11.09 -1.80
N SER A 134 10.53 10.03 -1.03
CA SER A 134 10.06 8.69 -1.42
C SER A 134 8.71 8.28 -0.85
N LYS A 135 8.17 9.04 0.11
CA LYS A 135 7.03 8.66 0.97
C LYS A 135 7.30 7.43 1.86
N VAL A 136 8.53 6.95 1.89
CA VAL A 136 9.00 5.91 2.80
C VAL A 136 9.77 6.57 3.92
N ASP A 137 9.24 6.54 5.13
CA ASP A 137 9.82 7.25 6.29
C ASP A 137 11.27 6.86 6.54
N THR A 138 11.65 5.61 6.31
CA THR A 138 13.03 5.13 6.42
C THR A 138 14.03 5.95 5.62
N PHE A 139 13.63 6.49 4.45
CA PHE A 139 14.46 7.35 3.63
C PHE A 139 14.17 8.83 3.88
N ASP A 140 12.88 9.18 3.95
CA ASP A 140 12.45 10.57 4.03
C ASP A 140 12.85 11.26 5.34
N SER A 141 13.09 10.48 6.42
CA SER A 141 13.53 10.96 7.74
C SER A 141 14.99 10.62 8.04
N SER A 142 15.78 10.25 7.02
CA SER A 142 17.17 9.79 7.21
C SER A 142 18.18 10.66 6.49
N VAL A 143 19.39 10.60 7.01
CA VAL A 143 20.61 10.97 6.29
C VAL A 143 21.16 9.71 5.65
N VAL A 144 21.13 9.67 4.32
CA VAL A 144 21.58 8.52 3.53
C VAL A 144 23.03 8.73 3.11
N MET A 145 23.88 7.75 3.38
CA MET A 145 25.31 7.78 3.03
C MET A 145 25.82 6.38 2.68
N LEU A 146 27.07 6.29 2.26
CA LEU A 146 27.71 5.00 2.02
C LEU A 146 27.74 4.15 3.30
N ASP A 147 27.51 2.85 3.16
CA ASP A 147 27.58 1.87 4.25
C ASP A 147 28.92 1.90 4.99
N SER A 148 30.02 2.06 4.25
CA SER A 148 31.37 2.17 4.78
C SER A 148 31.56 3.38 5.68
N GLU A 149 31.01 4.54 5.31
CA GLU A 149 31.05 5.76 6.10
C GLU A 149 30.11 5.68 7.30
N ALA A 150 28.90 5.16 7.11
CA ALA A 150 27.96 4.93 8.20
C ALA A 150 28.57 4.04 9.30
N ARG A 151 29.21 2.92 8.92
CA ARG A 151 29.88 2.02 9.88
C ARG A 151 30.99 2.72 10.66
N LYS A 152 31.81 3.56 10.01
CA LYS A 152 32.83 4.35 10.69
C LYS A 152 32.22 5.31 11.71
N LEU A 153 31.14 6.00 11.34
CA LEU A 153 30.46 6.96 12.22
C LEU A 153 29.83 6.29 13.44
N ILE A 154 29.25 5.09 13.27
CA ILE A 154 28.66 4.34 14.40
C ILE A 154 29.70 3.51 15.16
N GLY A 155 30.99 3.67 14.82
CA GLY A 155 32.09 3.01 15.54
C GLY A 155 32.18 1.49 15.29
N ARG A 156 31.74 0.99 14.09
CA ARG A 156 31.74 -0.44 13.79
C ARG A 156 32.81 -0.82 12.77
N SER A 157 33.67 -1.74 13.17
CA SER A 157 34.65 -2.38 12.28
C SER A 157 34.13 -3.69 11.67
N ASP A 158 33.08 -4.27 12.25
CA ASP A 158 32.43 -5.48 11.72
C ASP A 158 31.46 -5.16 10.56
N TYR A 159 31.01 -6.20 9.88
CA TYR A 159 30.02 -6.11 8.80
C TYR A 159 28.60 -6.46 9.23
N ASN A 160 28.34 -6.51 10.55
CA ASN A 160 27.02 -6.84 11.07
C ASN A 160 26.05 -5.69 10.85
N ALA A 161 25.06 -5.89 10.03
CA ALA A 161 24.09 -4.88 9.63
C ALA A 161 22.87 -4.85 10.58
N ASN A 162 22.09 -3.79 10.50
CA ASN A 162 20.84 -3.70 11.24
C ASN A 162 19.70 -4.37 10.48
N GLN A 163 19.75 -4.36 9.15
CA GLN A 163 18.71 -4.90 8.28
C GLN A 163 19.29 -5.51 7.02
N ILE A 164 18.76 -6.66 6.63
CA ILE A 164 18.94 -7.27 5.31
C ILE A 164 17.55 -7.34 4.68
N ALA A 165 17.35 -6.65 3.56
CA ALA A 165 16.12 -6.70 2.80
C ALA A 165 16.34 -7.53 1.53
N ILE A 166 15.47 -8.50 1.28
CA ILE A 166 15.57 -9.45 0.16
C ILE A 166 14.38 -9.23 -0.76
N GLN A 167 14.65 -9.01 -2.03
CA GLN A 167 13.63 -8.95 -3.08
C GLN A 167 13.47 -10.32 -3.74
N LEU A 168 12.23 -10.74 -3.88
CA LEU A 168 11.85 -12.00 -4.51
C LEU A 168 11.23 -11.76 -5.88
N ALA A 169 11.41 -12.72 -6.79
CA ALA A 169 10.79 -12.71 -8.10
C ALA A 169 9.26 -12.76 -7.99
N PRO A 170 8.54 -12.11 -8.93
CA PRO A 170 7.08 -12.15 -8.96
C PRO A 170 6.56 -13.60 -8.95
N GLY A 171 5.59 -13.86 -8.06
CA GLY A 171 5.01 -15.20 -7.90
C GLY A 171 5.69 -16.11 -6.89
N THR A 172 6.83 -15.71 -6.32
CA THR A 172 7.48 -16.45 -5.21
C THR A 172 6.70 -16.20 -3.92
N ASP A 173 6.39 -17.29 -3.19
CA ASP A 173 5.69 -17.19 -1.90
C ASP A 173 6.64 -16.72 -0.79
N PRO A 174 6.40 -15.54 -0.18
CA PRO A 174 7.28 -15.01 0.87
C PRO A 174 7.23 -15.83 2.17
N VAL A 175 6.14 -16.53 2.45
CA VAL A 175 6.00 -17.36 3.66
C VAL A 175 6.85 -18.61 3.54
N LEU A 176 6.82 -19.27 2.38
CA LEU A 176 7.69 -20.42 2.10
C LEU A 176 9.16 -20.01 2.08
N THR A 177 9.48 -18.88 1.46
CA THR A 177 10.85 -18.34 1.45
C THR A 177 11.37 -18.03 2.85
N LYS A 178 10.54 -17.43 3.71
CA LYS A 178 10.87 -17.23 5.13
C LYS A 178 11.20 -18.55 5.83
N ALA A 179 10.38 -19.59 5.62
CA ALA A 179 10.63 -20.90 6.21
C ALA A 179 11.94 -21.52 5.72
N MET A 180 12.26 -21.37 4.42
CA MET A 180 13.53 -21.82 3.85
C MET A 180 14.73 -21.09 4.49
N LEU A 181 14.67 -19.76 4.63
CA LEU A 181 15.70 -18.96 5.28
C LEU A 181 15.94 -19.39 6.73
N ILE A 182 14.88 -19.63 7.49
CA ILE A 182 14.98 -20.09 8.88
C ILE A 182 15.64 -21.48 8.94
N ASN A 183 15.22 -22.40 8.07
CA ASN A 183 15.76 -23.75 8.03
C ASN A 183 17.22 -23.79 7.54
N SER A 184 17.66 -22.79 6.78
CA SER A 184 19.05 -22.62 6.34
C SER A 184 19.96 -21.96 7.39
N GLY A 185 19.47 -21.75 8.62
CA GLY A 185 20.23 -21.19 9.73
C GLY A 185 20.24 -19.67 9.85
N VAL A 186 19.63 -18.92 8.90
CA VAL A 186 19.58 -17.44 8.98
C VAL A 186 18.79 -16.98 10.21
N GLY A 187 17.86 -17.78 10.69
CA GLY A 187 17.09 -17.50 11.90
C GLY A 187 17.93 -17.39 13.18
N GLU A 188 19.14 -17.97 13.21
CA GLU A 188 20.07 -17.86 14.33
C GLU A 188 20.79 -16.50 14.36
N TYR A 189 20.98 -15.87 13.19
CA TYR A 189 21.67 -14.61 13.04
C TYR A 189 20.75 -13.38 13.23
N GLY A 190 19.45 -13.56 13.01
CA GLY A 190 18.51 -12.49 13.13
C GLY A 190 17.05 -12.90 12.92
N ARG A 191 16.14 -11.95 13.17
CA ARG A 191 14.72 -12.19 13.01
C ARG A 191 14.32 -12.15 11.53
N VAL A 192 13.87 -13.27 10.98
CA VAL A 192 13.36 -13.36 9.60
C VAL A 192 11.86 -13.03 9.58
N GLN A 193 11.48 -12.08 8.77
CA GLN A 193 10.09 -11.60 8.65
C GLN A 193 9.72 -11.41 7.18
N THR A 194 8.47 -11.64 6.85
CA THR A 194 7.92 -11.18 5.56
C THR A 194 7.69 -9.67 5.59
N HIS A 195 7.51 -9.05 4.42
CA HIS A 195 7.19 -7.62 4.33
C HIS A 195 5.98 -7.25 5.20
N ASP A 196 4.91 -8.03 5.12
CA ASP A 196 3.69 -7.77 5.90
C ASP A 196 3.91 -7.89 7.41
N GLU A 197 4.77 -8.82 7.84
CA GLU A 197 5.12 -8.96 9.26
C GLU A 197 5.97 -7.79 9.76
N ALA A 198 6.84 -7.26 8.91
CA ALA A 198 7.76 -6.17 9.22
C ALA A 198 7.07 -4.79 9.28
N LEU A 199 5.87 -4.65 8.69
CA LEU A 199 5.12 -3.39 8.73
C LEU A 199 4.86 -2.95 10.18
N PRO A 200 5.08 -1.68 10.52
CA PRO A 200 4.72 -1.12 11.82
C PRO A 200 3.23 -1.35 12.15
N LYS A 201 2.93 -1.61 13.42
CA LYS A 201 1.56 -1.86 13.87
C LYS A 201 0.60 -0.74 13.46
N PHE A 202 1.02 0.49 13.58
CA PHE A 202 0.27 1.68 13.17
C PHE A 202 -0.17 1.62 11.69
N LEU A 203 0.70 1.21 10.76
CA LEU A 203 0.33 1.05 9.34
C LEU A 203 -0.66 -0.10 9.13
N LYS A 204 -0.48 -1.20 9.86
CA LYS A 204 -1.45 -2.33 9.85
C LYS A 204 -2.83 -1.90 10.35
N ASP A 205 -2.86 -1.12 11.42
CA ASP A 205 -4.11 -0.60 12.00
C ASP A 205 -4.80 0.36 11.03
N ILE A 206 -4.05 1.21 10.32
CA ILE A 206 -4.58 2.07 9.24
C ILE A 206 -5.16 1.21 8.11
N GLN A 207 -4.41 0.23 7.60
CA GLN A 207 -4.88 -0.66 6.53
C GLN A 207 -6.15 -1.42 6.94
N ALA A 208 -6.19 -1.95 8.17
CA ALA A 208 -7.36 -2.63 8.71
C ALA A 208 -8.58 -1.70 8.80
N THR A 209 -8.39 -0.46 9.28
CA THR A 209 -9.45 0.54 9.38
C THR A 209 -10.02 0.89 8.02
N PHE A 210 -9.18 1.19 7.03
CA PHE A 210 -9.63 1.44 5.66
C PHE A 210 -10.28 0.21 5.02
N GLY A 211 -9.80 -0.98 5.34
CA GLY A 211 -10.41 -2.25 4.92
C GLY A 211 -11.85 -2.41 5.47
N ILE A 212 -12.05 -2.12 6.75
CA ILE A 212 -13.38 -2.15 7.39
C ILE A 212 -14.30 -1.12 6.76
N LEU A 213 -13.86 0.13 6.59
CA LEU A 213 -14.63 1.19 5.96
C LEU A 213 -15.00 0.84 4.51
N GLY A 214 -14.04 0.35 3.73
CA GLY A 214 -14.27 -0.09 2.34
C GLY A 214 -15.28 -1.23 2.24
N ASN A 215 -15.21 -2.20 3.16
CA ASN A 215 -16.15 -3.31 3.23
C ASN A 215 -17.55 -2.84 3.65
N ALA A 216 -17.65 -1.92 4.61
CA ALA A 216 -18.93 -1.34 5.04
C ALA A 216 -19.61 -0.59 3.88
N ILE A 217 -18.90 0.30 3.19
CA ILE A 217 -19.41 1.05 2.04
C ILE A 217 -19.81 0.09 0.91
N SER A 218 -18.99 -0.93 0.63
CA SER A 218 -19.30 -1.95 -0.37
C SER A 218 -20.57 -2.74 -0.02
N SER A 219 -20.76 -3.07 1.26
CA SER A 219 -21.95 -3.80 1.73
C SER A 219 -23.22 -2.95 1.56
N ILE A 220 -23.17 -1.65 1.87
CA ILE A 220 -24.27 -0.73 1.62
C ILE A 220 -24.61 -0.68 0.13
N GLY A 221 -23.60 -0.58 -0.74
CA GLY A 221 -23.80 -0.62 -2.19
C GLY A 221 -24.48 -1.91 -2.68
N LEU A 222 -24.08 -3.07 -2.15
CA LEU A 222 -24.70 -4.36 -2.45
C LEU A 222 -26.19 -4.41 -2.03
N VAL A 223 -26.49 -3.92 -0.83
CA VAL A 223 -27.87 -3.85 -0.32
C VAL A 223 -28.72 -2.94 -1.19
N VAL A 224 -28.24 -1.75 -1.53
CA VAL A 224 -28.94 -0.81 -2.41
C VAL A 224 -29.19 -1.42 -3.80
N ALA A 225 -28.18 -2.08 -4.36
CA ALA A 225 -28.35 -2.78 -5.66
C ALA A 225 -29.40 -3.90 -5.59
N ALA A 226 -29.40 -4.71 -4.53
CA ALA A 226 -30.38 -5.78 -4.33
C ALA A 226 -31.81 -5.21 -4.17
N ILE A 227 -31.97 -4.15 -3.39
CA ILE A 227 -33.28 -3.45 -3.21
C ILE A 227 -33.75 -2.87 -4.55
N THR A 228 -32.86 -2.24 -5.32
CA THR A 228 -33.20 -1.67 -6.63
C THR A 228 -33.69 -2.75 -7.58
N ILE A 229 -32.99 -3.88 -7.67
CA ILE A 229 -33.42 -5.01 -8.51
C ILE A 229 -34.76 -5.58 -8.02
N PHE A 230 -34.95 -5.72 -6.69
CA PHE A 230 -36.21 -6.13 -6.09
C PHE A 230 -37.35 -5.21 -6.55
N ILE A 231 -37.20 -3.89 -6.44
CA ILE A 231 -38.21 -2.92 -6.85
C ILE A 231 -38.51 -3.03 -8.32
N VAL A 232 -37.49 -3.11 -9.20
CA VAL A 232 -37.68 -3.21 -10.65
C VAL A 232 -38.45 -4.48 -10.99
N ILE A 233 -38.10 -5.63 -10.41
CA ILE A 233 -38.79 -6.89 -10.64
C ILE A 233 -40.24 -6.85 -10.11
N PHE A 234 -40.42 -6.26 -8.90
CA PHE A 234 -41.72 -6.13 -8.27
C PHE A 234 -42.70 -5.27 -9.11
N VAL A 235 -42.25 -4.08 -9.51
CA VAL A 235 -43.04 -3.19 -10.39
C VAL A 235 -43.36 -3.85 -11.70
N ASN A 236 -42.37 -4.51 -12.35
CA ASN A 236 -42.56 -5.21 -13.59
C ASN A 236 -43.59 -6.36 -13.45
N ALA A 237 -43.52 -7.12 -12.35
CA ALA A 237 -44.46 -8.22 -12.10
C ALA A 237 -45.87 -7.71 -11.82
N ILE A 238 -46.04 -6.61 -11.03
CA ILE A 238 -47.36 -6.02 -10.77
C ILE A 238 -47.97 -5.43 -12.05
N THR A 239 -47.20 -4.67 -12.80
CA THR A 239 -47.69 -4.05 -14.06
C THR A 239 -48.14 -5.10 -15.05
N ARG A 240 -47.49 -6.25 -15.06
CA ARG A 240 -47.80 -7.38 -15.96
C ARG A 240 -48.71 -8.44 -15.33
N ARG A 241 -49.33 -8.18 -14.17
CA ARG A 241 -50.15 -9.16 -13.43
C ARG A 241 -51.27 -9.77 -14.29
N ARG A 242 -51.91 -8.99 -15.15
CA ARG A 242 -52.98 -9.48 -16.07
C ARG A 242 -52.44 -10.52 -17.02
N TYR A 243 -51.28 -10.28 -17.64
CA TYR A 243 -50.65 -11.25 -18.55
C TYR A 243 -50.22 -12.52 -17.80
N ILE A 244 -49.73 -12.39 -16.55
CA ILE A 244 -49.38 -13.52 -15.67
C ILE A 244 -50.67 -14.35 -15.40
N GLY A 245 -51.80 -13.71 -15.14
CA GLY A 245 -53.10 -14.38 -14.96
C GLY A 245 -53.54 -15.13 -16.19
N ILE A 246 -53.42 -14.56 -17.41
CA ILE A 246 -53.71 -15.23 -18.67
C ILE A 246 -52.80 -16.45 -18.91
N LEU A 247 -51.49 -16.29 -18.68
CA LEU A 247 -50.50 -17.38 -18.82
C LEU A 247 -50.83 -18.56 -17.88
N LYS A 248 -51.25 -18.29 -16.64
CA LYS A 248 -51.74 -19.32 -15.71
C LYS A 248 -53.05 -19.96 -16.18
N GLY A 249 -53.97 -19.15 -16.75
CA GLY A 249 -55.25 -19.64 -17.27
C GLY A 249 -55.12 -20.60 -18.45
N ILE A 250 -54.11 -20.43 -19.30
CA ILE A 250 -53.81 -21.35 -20.42
C ILE A 250 -52.95 -22.54 -19.98
N GLY A 251 -52.63 -22.68 -18.68
CA GLY A 251 -51.98 -23.87 -18.11
C GLY A 251 -50.45 -23.76 -17.93
N ILE A 252 -49.87 -22.59 -18.13
CA ILE A 252 -48.42 -22.42 -17.85
C ILE A 252 -48.16 -22.57 -16.36
N ALA A 253 -47.20 -23.44 -16.02
CA ALA A 253 -46.86 -23.72 -14.64
C ALA A 253 -46.35 -22.45 -13.92
N PRO A 254 -46.85 -22.14 -12.70
CA PRO A 254 -46.40 -20.97 -11.93
C PRO A 254 -44.89 -20.91 -11.70
N ARG A 255 -44.21 -22.07 -11.59
CA ARG A 255 -42.79 -22.18 -11.48
C ARG A 255 -42.02 -21.65 -12.70
N ALA A 256 -42.54 -21.89 -13.92
CA ALA A 256 -41.91 -21.38 -15.14
C ALA A 256 -41.92 -19.84 -15.19
N ILE A 257 -43.02 -19.22 -14.74
CA ILE A 257 -43.13 -17.76 -14.63
C ILE A 257 -42.14 -17.22 -13.59
N ALA A 258 -42.02 -17.89 -12.40
CA ALA A 258 -41.03 -17.49 -11.42
C ALA A 258 -39.59 -17.56 -11.93
N ILE A 259 -39.24 -18.64 -12.62
CA ILE A 259 -37.91 -18.83 -13.22
C ILE A 259 -37.60 -17.71 -14.23
N SER A 260 -38.59 -17.31 -15.07
CA SER A 260 -38.40 -16.21 -16.02
C SER A 260 -38.00 -14.90 -15.33
N TYR A 261 -38.62 -14.53 -14.21
CA TYR A 261 -38.23 -13.37 -13.43
C TYR A 261 -36.88 -13.52 -12.76
N MET A 262 -36.54 -14.72 -12.31
CA MET A 262 -35.19 -15.00 -11.75
C MET A 262 -34.11 -14.87 -12.83
N VAL A 263 -34.31 -15.40 -14.01
CA VAL A 263 -33.38 -15.24 -15.16
C VAL A 263 -33.23 -13.76 -15.51
N GLN A 264 -34.33 -13.01 -15.52
CA GLN A 264 -34.28 -11.57 -15.75
C GLN A 264 -33.46 -10.83 -14.67
N SER A 265 -33.61 -11.17 -13.39
CA SER A 265 -32.83 -10.56 -12.30
C SER A 265 -31.34 -10.90 -12.39
N ILE A 266 -31.00 -12.14 -12.74
CA ILE A 266 -29.62 -12.59 -12.98
C ILE A 266 -29.00 -11.81 -14.15
N PHE A 267 -29.75 -11.63 -15.23
CA PHE A 267 -29.29 -10.87 -16.40
C PHE A 267 -28.96 -9.42 -16.01
N TYR A 268 -29.81 -8.74 -15.23
CA TYR A 268 -29.54 -7.38 -14.76
C TYR A 268 -28.31 -7.32 -13.87
N ALA A 269 -28.15 -8.27 -12.96
CA ALA A 269 -27.01 -8.34 -12.08
C ALA A 269 -25.70 -8.59 -12.85
N LEU A 270 -25.71 -9.52 -13.81
CA LEU A 270 -24.54 -9.81 -14.64
C LEU A 270 -24.17 -8.61 -15.52
N ALA A 271 -25.13 -8.05 -16.25
CA ALA A 271 -24.87 -6.89 -17.11
C ALA A 271 -24.34 -5.70 -16.32
N GLY A 272 -24.99 -5.37 -15.19
CA GLY A 272 -24.54 -4.29 -14.31
C GLY A 272 -23.15 -4.56 -13.71
N SER A 273 -22.87 -5.79 -13.28
CA SER A 273 -21.56 -6.17 -12.75
C SER A 273 -20.45 -6.08 -13.79
N ILE A 274 -20.70 -6.53 -15.01
CA ILE A 274 -19.72 -6.46 -16.11
C ILE A 274 -19.44 -5.00 -16.45
N ILE A 275 -20.48 -4.17 -16.62
CA ILE A 275 -20.32 -2.73 -16.89
C ILE A 275 -19.55 -2.07 -15.75
N GLY A 276 -19.93 -2.34 -14.49
CA GLY A 276 -19.22 -1.82 -13.32
C GLY A 276 -17.74 -2.23 -13.28
N ALA A 277 -17.44 -3.50 -13.56
CA ALA A 277 -16.07 -3.98 -13.63
C ALA A 277 -15.26 -3.29 -14.75
N VAL A 278 -15.85 -3.13 -15.95
CA VAL A 278 -15.23 -2.38 -17.04
C VAL A 278 -14.93 -0.95 -16.63
N VAL A 279 -15.88 -0.25 -16.02
CA VAL A 279 -15.67 1.13 -15.54
C VAL A 279 -14.53 1.19 -14.52
N VAL A 280 -14.48 0.27 -13.56
CA VAL A 280 -13.42 0.26 -12.54
C VAL A 280 -12.05 -0.06 -13.14
N PHE A 281 -11.94 -1.14 -13.91
CA PHE A 281 -10.63 -1.62 -14.39
C PHE A 281 -10.13 -0.93 -15.65
N ALA A 282 -11.02 -0.53 -16.58
CA ALA A 282 -10.61 0.09 -17.83
C ALA A 282 -10.60 1.63 -17.77
N LEU A 283 -11.38 2.25 -16.86
CA LEU A 283 -11.46 3.70 -16.77
C LEU A 283 -10.85 4.24 -15.47
N LEU A 284 -11.37 3.84 -14.30
CA LEU A 284 -10.96 4.42 -13.03
C LEU A 284 -9.53 4.04 -12.65
N LYS A 285 -9.19 2.76 -12.72
CA LYS A 285 -7.84 2.29 -12.34
C LYS A 285 -6.74 2.98 -13.15
N PRO A 286 -6.75 3.02 -14.49
CA PRO A 286 -5.72 3.73 -15.26
C PRO A 286 -5.74 5.25 -15.03
N LEU A 287 -6.93 5.85 -14.80
CA LEU A 287 -7.03 7.26 -14.48
C LEU A 287 -6.29 7.62 -13.18
N PHE A 288 -6.48 6.84 -12.12
CA PHE A 288 -5.79 7.06 -10.84
C PHE A 288 -4.29 6.73 -10.90
N VAL A 289 -3.88 5.82 -11.79
CA VAL A 289 -2.44 5.57 -12.05
C VAL A 289 -1.81 6.73 -12.80
N ALA A 290 -2.52 7.33 -13.76
CA ALA A 290 -2.02 8.47 -14.53
C ALA A 290 -2.03 9.80 -13.73
N HIS A 291 -2.98 9.94 -12.82
CA HIS A 291 -3.14 11.11 -11.96
C HIS A 291 -3.24 10.66 -10.51
N PRO A 292 -2.12 10.25 -9.89
CA PRO A 292 -2.12 9.79 -8.52
C PRO A 292 -2.55 10.92 -7.58
N ILE A 293 -3.45 10.61 -6.65
CA ILE A 293 -3.81 11.55 -5.60
C ILE A 293 -2.72 11.51 -4.54
N ASP A 294 -2.15 12.66 -4.25
CA ASP A 294 -1.10 12.78 -3.24
C ASP A 294 -1.65 12.48 -1.84
N PHE A 295 -1.30 11.33 -1.32
CA PHE A 295 -1.65 10.90 0.02
C PHE A 295 -0.37 10.70 0.86
N PRO A 296 -0.37 11.00 2.16
CA PRO A 296 0.86 11.01 2.97
C PRO A 296 1.68 9.72 2.95
N PHE A 297 1.03 8.57 2.77
CA PHE A 297 1.69 7.25 2.87
C PHE A 297 1.63 6.41 1.59
N SER A 298 0.96 6.87 0.54
CA SER A 298 0.78 6.10 -0.71
C SER A 298 0.24 6.97 -1.83
N ASP A 299 0.67 6.74 -3.05
CA ASP A 299 0.08 7.32 -4.28
C ASP A 299 -1.07 6.47 -4.84
N GLY A 300 -1.25 5.27 -4.30
CA GLY A 300 -2.22 4.29 -4.78
C GLY A 300 -3.46 4.16 -3.89
N ILE A 301 -4.38 5.13 -3.94
CA ILE A 301 -5.61 5.09 -3.13
C ILE A 301 -6.61 4.07 -3.66
N LEU A 302 -6.69 3.86 -4.98
CA LEU A 302 -7.63 2.93 -5.59
C LEU A 302 -7.01 1.53 -5.76
N VAL A 303 -7.18 0.67 -4.77
CA VAL A 303 -6.80 -0.73 -4.84
C VAL A 303 -8.01 -1.59 -5.23
N ALA A 304 -8.23 -1.78 -6.55
CA ALA A 304 -9.21 -2.74 -7.05
C ALA A 304 -8.50 -4.06 -7.41
N THR A 305 -8.82 -5.13 -6.69
CA THR A 305 -8.31 -6.48 -6.97
C THR A 305 -9.34 -7.28 -7.77
N VAL A 306 -8.87 -8.06 -8.76
CA VAL A 306 -9.75 -8.91 -9.56
C VAL A 306 -10.49 -9.93 -8.69
N GLY A 307 -9.78 -10.57 -7.75
CA GLY A 307 -10.37 -11.55 -6.83
C GLY A 307 -11.44 -10.94 -5.91
N GLY A 308 -11.16 -9.78 -5.31
CA GLY A 308 -12.13 -9.07 -4.46
C GLY A 308 -13.37 -8.62 -5.23
N THR A 309 -13.21 -8.15 -6.47
CA THR A 309 -14.32 -7.78 -7.35
C THR A 309 -15.17 -9.00 -7.70
N PHE A 310 -14.53 -10.12 -8.08
CA PHE A 310 -15.24 -11.35 -8.39
C PHE A 310 -16.08 -11.87 -7.21
N VAL A 311 -15.54 -11.89 -6.01
CA VAL A 311 -16.29 -12.29 -4.80
C VAL A 311 -17.52 -11.40 -4.60
N ARG A 312 -17.39 -10.09 -4.75
CA ARG A 312 -18.52 -9.15 -4.63
C ARG A 312 -19.57 -9.37 -5.73
N MET A 313 -19.16 -9.67 -6.96
CA MET A 313 -20.07 -10.04 -8.05
C MET A 313 -20.87 -11.30 -7.73
N VAL A 314 -20.22 -12.32 -7.16
CA VAL A 314 -20.92 -13.57 -6.76
C VAL A 314 -21.91 -13.27 -5.62
N ILE A 315 -21.54 -12.49 -4.63
CA ILE A 315 -22.44 -12.09 -3.53
C ILE A 315 -23.65 -11.32 -4.09
N LEU A 316 -23.44 -10.39 -5.01
CA LEU A 316 -24.50 -9.64 -5.66
C LEU A 316 -25.45 -10.57 -6.46
N LEU A 317 -24.91 -11.53 -7.21
CA LEU A 317 -25.72 -12.51 -7.92
C LEU A 317 -26.60 -13.34 -6.99
N LEU A 318 -26.06 -13.82 -5.88
CA LEU A 318 -26.82 -14.55 -4.88
C LEU A 318 -27.93 -13.69 -4.26
N ALA A 319 -27.60 -12.46 -3.88
CA ALA A 319 -28.57 -11.52 -3.34
C ALA A 319 -29.69 -11.18 -4.34
N THR A 320 -29.36 -11.03 -5.62
CA THR A 320 -30.34 -10.73 -6.67
C THR A 320 -31.24 -11.90 -7.04
N ILE A 321 -30.77 -13.14 -6.93
CA ILE A 321 -31.62 -14.31 -7.08
C ILE A 321 -32.74 -14.30 -6.02
N VAL A 322 -32.38 -14.02 -4.76
CA VAL A 322 -33.35 -13.90 -3.66
C VAL A 322 -34.28 -12.70 -3.90
N ALA A 323 -33.73 -11.54 -4.24
CA ALA A 323 -34.47 -10.31 -4.53
C ALA A 323 -35.44 -10.45 -5.70
N GLY A 324 -35.10 -11.23 -6.73
CA GLY A 324 -35.97 -11.50 -7.87
C GLY A 324 -37.06 -12.56 -7.59
N TYR A 325 -36.72 -13.57 -6.76
CA TYR A 325 -37.66 -14.66 -6.44
C TYR A 325 -38.83 -14.22 -5.58
N ILE A 326 -38.60 -13.38 -4.57
CA ILE A 326 -39.63 -12.94 -3.62
C ILE A 326 -40.77 -12.21 -4.30
N PRO A 327 -40.58 -11.16 -5.11
CA PRO A 327 -41.67 -10.47 -5.82
C PRO A 327 -42.40 -11.38 -6.82
N ALA A 328 -41.64 -12.19 -7.58
CA ALA A 328 -42.22 -13.12 -8.49
C ALA A 328 -43.20 -14.09 -7.80
N ARG A 329 -42.79 -14.64 -6.64
CA ARG A 329 -43.64 -15.57 -5.86
C ARG A 329 -44.88 -14.86 -5.28
N ILE A 330 -44.79 -13.59 -4.87
CA ILE A 330 -45.94 -12.82 -4.35
C ILE A 330 -47.01 -12.68 -5.44
N VAL A 331 -46.62 -12.24 -6.64
CA VAL A 331 -47.56 -12.02 -7.77
C VAL A 331 -48.14 -13.33 -8.29
N ILE A 332 -47.32 -14.39 -8.34
CA ILE A 332 -47.74 -15.69 -8.85
C ILE A 332 -48.75 -16.37 -7.89
N LYS A 333 -48.67 -16.16 -6.60
CA LYS A 333 -49.59 -16.67 -5.60
C LYS A 333 -50.98 -16.05 -5.64
N GLN A 334 -51.16 -14.89 -6.32
CA GLN A 334 -52.47 -14.28 -6.47
C GLN A 334 -53.44 -15.22 -7.26
N ASN A 335 -54.71 -15.12 -6.86
CA ASN A 335 -55.78 -15.90 -7.55
C ASN A 335 -55.84 -15.48 -9.02
N THR A 336 -55.93 -16.48 -9.91
CA THR A 336 -55.93 -16.28 -11.38
C THR A 336 -57.08 -15.38 -11.83
N LEU A 337 -58.25 -15.53 -11.22
CA LEU A 337 -59.42 -14.70 -11.54
C LEU A 337 -59.20 -13.24 -11.14
N SER A 338 -58.70 -13.02 -9.94
CA SER A 338 -58.37 -11.65 -9.42
C SER A 338 -57.28 -10.99 -10.24
N ALA A 339 -56.28 -11.76 -10.71
CA ALA A 339 -55.20 -11.24 -11.53
C ALA A 339 -55.70 -10.79 -12.92
N ILE A 340 -56.63 -11.54 -13.53
CA ILE A 340 -57.24 -11.20 -14.86
C ILE A 340 -58.15 -9.98 -14.75
N LEU A 341 -58.97 -9.90 -13.69
CA LEU A 341 -59.92 -8.82 -13.48
C LEU A 341 -59.25 -7.51 -12.95
N GLY A 342 -57.98 -7.56 -12.60
CA GLY A 342 -57.21 -6.41 -12.12
C GLY A 342 -57.58 -5.97 -10.69
N ARG A 343 -58.19 -6.84 -9.92
CA ARG A 343 -58.57 -6.61 -8.51
C ARG A 343 -57.64 -7.29 -7.55
#